data_faa7daefe86c060edbe530a48975f129
#
_entry.id   faa7daefe86c060edbe530a48975f129
#
_cell.length_a   1.000
_cell.length_b   1.000
_cell.length_c   1.000
_cell.angle_alpha   90.00
_cell.angle_beta   90.00
_cell.angle_gamma   90.00
#
_symmetry.space_group_name_H-M   'P 1'
#
loop_
_entity.id
_entity.type
_entity.pdbx_description
1 polymer ?
#
loop_
_entity_poly.entity_id
_entity_poly.type
_entity_poly.pdbx_seq_one_letter_code
_entity_poly.pdbx_strand_id
1 'polypeptide(L)'
;VDKYALHVAAADQAVHIGGSTPGKSYLNIEAMINAAKKTGAEAVHPGYGFLSENPSFAEALESEGLVFIGPSAHAMRAMGMKDAAKILMEKANVPVVPGYHGSDQSNKALLREADRIGFPLLIKAVAGGGGKGMRRVNTKAEFIQALLSAKSEAYGSFSNDAVLLEKFITTPRHIEIQIFGDGQTAVHLFERDCSIQRRYQKVVEEAPAPGMSDEMRRLMGQAAVCAAQAIGYKGAGTVEFI
;
A
#
# COMPACT_ATOMS: atom_id res chain seq x y z
N VAL A 1 -21.26 15.76 -12.26
CA VAL A 1 -20.47 16.89 -11.76
C VAL A 1 -19.27 17.17 -12.66
N ASP A 2 -18.59 16.13 -13.20
CA ASP A 2 -17.30 16.25 -13.89
C ASP A 2 -17.40 16.56 -15.41
N LYS A 3 -18.59 16.87 -15.92
CA LYS A 3 -18.85 17.08 -17.35
C LYS A 3 -17.87 18.05 -18.04
N TYR A 4 -17.38 19.04 -17.31
CA TYR A 4 -16.47 20.07 -17.82
C TYR A 4 -15.04 19.96 -17.27
N ALA A 5 -14.71 18.83 -16.63
CA ALA A 5 -13.37 18.59 -16.11
C ALA A 5 -12.36 18.37 -17.25
N LEU A 6 -11.09 18.69 -16.98
CA LEU A 6 -10.02 18.62 -18.00
C LEU A 6 -9.86 17.21 -18.59
N HIS A 7 -9.98 16.16 -17.78
CA HIS A 7 -9.89 14.78 -18.26
C HIS A 7 -11.01 14.41 -19.24
N VAL A 8 -12.21 14.97 -19.06
CA VAL A 8 -13.33 14.78 -19.99
C VAL A 8 -13.07 15.54 -21.30
N ALA A 9 -12.56 16.77 -21.20
CA ALA A 9 -12.25 17.58 -22.38
C ALA A 9 -11.06 17.04 -23.19
N ALA A 10 -10.11 16.36 -22.54
CA ALA A 10 -8.93 15.77 -23.17
C ALA A 10 -9.20 14.41 -23.84
N ALA A 11 -10.31 13.75 -23.53
CA ALA A 11 -10.65 12.45 -24.08
C ALA A 11 -11.44 12.56 -25.39
N ASP A 12 -11.24 11.61 -26.30
CA ASP A 12 -12.01 11.50 -27.56
C ASP A 12 -13.48 11.15 -27.31
N GLN A 13 -13.74 10.39 -26.25
CA GLN A 13 -15.09 10.01 -25.83
C GLN A 13 -15.24 10.11 -24.31
N ALA A 14 -16.43 10.45 -23.85
CA ALA A 14 -16.78 10.48 -22.43
C ALA A 14 -18.10 9.75 -22.19
N VAL A 15 -18.12 8.90 -21.17
CA VAL A 15 -19.31 8.14 -20.77
C VAL A 15 -19.71 8.53 -19.36
N HIS A 16 -20.98 8.89 -19.18
CA HIS A 16 -21.54 9.14 -17.86
C HIS A 16 -21.71 7.82 -17.10
N ILE A 17 -21.06 7.66 -15.96
CA ILE A 17 -20.97 6.42 -15.18
C ILE A 17 -21.89 6.41 -13.95
N GLY A 18 -22.68 7.45 -13.71
CA GLY A 18 -23.64 7.46 -12.60
C GLY A 18 -23.70 8.77 -11.80
N GLY A 19 -24.23 8.69 -10.59
CA GLY A 19 -24.43 9.84 -9.71
C GLY A 19 -23.12 10.42 -9.16
N SER A 20 -23.23 11.56 -8.47
CA SER A 20 -22.08 12.35 -7.99
C SER A 20 -21.30 11.71 -6.83
N THR A 21 -21.89 10.75 -6.11
CA THR A 21 -21.16 10.07 -5.03
C THR A 21 -20.29 8.95 -5.58
N PRO A 22 -19.07 8.74 -5.04
CA PRO A 22 -18.16 7.70 -5.53
C PRO A 22 -18.77 6.30 -5.61
N GLY A 23 -19.56 5.90 -4.63
CA GLY A 23 -20.24 4.59 -4.62
C GLY A 23 -21.26 4.40 -5.75
N LYS A 24 -21.77 5.48 -6.35
CA LYS A 24 -22.69 5.43 -7.48
C LYS A 24 -22.00 5.66 -8.84
N SER A 25 -20.69 5.84 -8.85
CA SER A 25 -19.90 6.17 -10.04
C SER A 25 -18.52 5.52 -10.00
N TYR A 26 -17.49 6.19 -9.47
CA TYR A 26 -16.08 5.76 -9.50
C TYR A 26 -15.76 4.47 -8.73
N LEU A 27 -16.63 4.04 -7.81
CA LEU A 27 -16.52 2.75 -7.11
C LEU A 27 -17.50 1.69 -7.65
N ASN A 28 -18.23 1.99 -8.72
CA ASN A 28 -19.16 1.06 -9.34
C ASN A 28 -18.46 0.29 -10.48
N ILE A 29 -18.02 -0.93 -10.17
CA ILE A 29 -17.31 -1.82 -11.10
C ILE A 29 -18.12 -2.07 -12.36
N GLU A 30 -19.42 -2.35 -12.23
CA GLU A 30 -20.29 -2.65 -13.35
C GLU A 30 -20.42 -1.44 -14.31
N ALA A 31 -20.56 -0.23 -13.75
CA ALA A 31 -20.63 0.99 -14.56
C ALA A 31 -19.33 1.23 -15.34
N MET A 32 -18.16 0.94 -14.75
CA MET A 32 -16.86 1.06 -15.43
C MET A 32 -16.72 0.06 -16.57
N ILE A 33 -17.08 -1.20 -16.34
CA ILE A 33 -17.04 -2.25 -17.37
C ILE A 33 -18.00 -1.93 -18.51
N ASN A 34 -19.22 -1.51 -18.21
CA ASN A 34 -20.20 -1.13 -19.21
C ASN A 34 -19.73 0.07 -20.05
N ALA A 35 -19.05 1.05 -19.43
CA ALA A 35 -18.47 2.17 -20.16
C ALA A 35 -17.35 1.71 -21.10
N ALA A 36 -16.45 0.84 -20.66
CA ALA A 36 -15.40 0.27 -21.50
C ALA A 36 -15.96 -0.50 -22.69
N LYS A 37 -16.94 -1.37 -22.47
CA LYS A 37 -17.62 -2.13 -23.55
C LYS A 37 -18.31 -1.21 -24.54
N LYS A 38 -19.00 -0.17 -24.05
CA LYS A 38 -19.74 0.78 -24.89
C LYS A 38 -18.82 1.56 -25.82
N THR A 39 -17.60 1.85 -25.40
CA THR A 39 -16.62 2.60 -26.18
C THR A 39 -15.72 1.72 -27.03
N GLY A 40 -15.80 0.39 -26.89
CA GLY A 40 -14.90 -0.54 -27.55
C GLY A 40 -13.47 -0.48 -27.01
N ALA A 41 -13.29 -0.06 -25.75
CA ALA A 41 -11.98 -0.03 -25.12
C ALA A 41 -11.43 -1.46 -24.97
N GLU A 42 -10.14 -1.64 -25.22
CA GLU A 42 -9.43 -2.92 -25.06
C GLU A 42 -8.75 -3.00 -23.68
N ALA A 43 -8.49 -1.85 -23.06
CA ALA A 43 -7.80 -1.75 -21.78
C ALA A 43 -8.38 -0.63 -20.92
N VAL A 44 -8.24 -0.76 -19.60
CA VAL A 44 -8.67 0.24 -18.63
C VAL A 44 -7.51 0.63 -17.74
N HIS A 45 -7.12 1.91 -17.76
CA HIS A 45 -6.25 2.50 -16.78
C HIS A 45 -7.11 3.02 -15.61
N PRO A 46 -6.90 2.51 -14.38
CA PRO A 46 -7.80 2.80 -13.26
C PRO A 46 -7.62 4.21 -12.66
N GLY A 47 -6.63 4.96 -13.11
CA GLY A 47 -6.21 6.21 -12.47
C GLY A 47 -5.55 5.94 -11.11
N TYR A 48 -5.78 6.84 -10.17
CA TYR A 48 -5.23 6.80 -8.82
C TYR A 48 -6.37 6.88 -7.79
N GLY A 49 -6.32 6.06 -6.75
CA GLY A 49 -7.42 5.91 -5.79
C GLY A 49 -8.59 5.09 -6.34
N PHE A 50 -9.76 5.20 -5.71
CA PHE A 50 -10.98 4.47 -6.08
C PHE A 50 -10.76 2.96 -6.30
N LEU A 51 -10.82 2.49 -7.55
CA LEU A 51 -10.67 1.08 -7.92
C LEU A 51 -9.24 0.69 -8.34
N SER A 52 -8.26 1.61 -8.27
CA SER A 52 -6.90 1.35 -8.75
C SER A 52 -6.18 0.21 -8.01
N GLU A 53 -6.52 0.00 -6.73
CA GLU A 53 -5.96 -1.07 -5.89
C GLU A 53 -7.01 -2.13 -5.53
N ASN A 54 -8.09 -2.20 -6.30
CA ASN A 54 -9.18 -3.14 -6.05
C ASN A 54 -9.01 -4.42 -6.86
N PRO A 55 -8.65 -5.56 -6.22
CA PRO A 55 -8.41 -6.81 -6.94
C PRO A 55 -9.66 -7.35 -7.63
N SER A 56 -10.85 -7.11 -7.08
CA SER A 56 -12.10 -7.56 -7.69
C SER A 56 -12.42 -6.79 -8.98
N PHE A 57 -11.98 -5.55 -9.09
CA PHE A 57 -12.12 -4.79 -10.35
C PHE A 57 -11.19 -5.33 -11.43
N ALA A 58 -9.94 -5.64 -11.09
CA ALA A 58 -9.00 -6.25 -12.03
C ALA A 58 -9.51 -7.61 -12.53
N GLU A 59 -9.99 -8.47 -11.63
CA GLU A 59 -10.59 -9.77 -11.97
C GLU A 59 -11.84 -9.63 -12.85
N ALA A 60 -12.70 -8.66 -12.54
CA ALA A 60 -13.91 -8.41 -13.32
C ALA A 60 -13.59 -7.92 -14.74
N LEU A 61 -12.59 -7.06 -14.93
CA LEU A 61 -12.12 -6.66 -16.27
C LEU A 61 -11.54 -7.85 -17.04
N GLU A 62 -10.70 -8.65 -16.40
CA GLU A 62 -10.08 -9.83 -17.02
C GLU A 62 -11.15 -10.85 -17.46
N SER A 63 -12.18 -11.09 -16.64
CA SER A 63 -13.30 -11.98 -16.99
C SER A 63 -14.11 -11.51 -18.20
N GLU A 64 -14.08 -10.21 -18.51
CA GLU A 64 -14.73 -9.60 -19.65
C GLU A 64 -13.80 -9.41 -20.87
N GLY A 65 -12.59 -9.97 -20.79
CA GLY A 65 -11.58 -9.87 -21.84
C GLY A 65 -10.94 -8.49 -21.98
N LEU A 66 -11.05 -7.65 -20.94
CA LEU A 66 -10.47 -6.31 -20.90
C LEU A 66 -9.14 -6.33 -20.14
N VAL A 67 -8.14 -5.58 -20.60
CA VAL A 67 -6.85 -5.49 -19.94
C VAL A 67 -6.91 -4.45 -18.81
N PHE A 68 -6.60 -4.87 -17.58
CA PHE A 68 -6.33 -3.92 -16.50
C PHE A 68 -4.89 -3.40 -16.62
N ILE A 69 -4.72 -2.09 -16.79
CA ILE A 69 -3.39 -1.45 -16.84
C ILE A 69 -2.90 -1.22 -15.42
N GLY A 70 -2.19 -2.19 -14.87
CA GLY A 70 -1.71 -2.18 -13.49
C GLY A 70 -1.29 -3.56 -13.00
N PRO A 71 -1.05 -3.72 -11.70
CA PRO A 71 -0.68 -4.99 -11.09
C PRO A 71 -1.83 -6.02 -11.19
N SER A 72 -1.47 -7.30 -11.18
CA SER A 72 -2.47 -8.38 -11.14
C SER A 72 -3.27 -8.35 -9.83
N ALA A 73 -4.49 -8.89 -9.86
CA ALA A 73 -5.30 -9.08 -8.65
C ALA A 73 -4.56 -9.89 -7.58
N HIS A 74 -3.73 -10.87 -8.00
CA HIS A 74 -2.87 -11.64 -7.09
C HIS A 74 -1.86 -10.73 -6.36
N ALA A 75 -1.14 -9.89 -7.09
CA ALA A 75 -0.17 -8.97 -6.50
C ALA A 75 -0.84 -7.97 -5.54
N MET A 76 -2.01 -7.43 -5.92
CA MET A 76 -2.80 -6.56 -5.04
C MET A 76 -3.20 -7.26 -3.74
N ARG A 77 -3.68 -8.50 -3.80
CA ARG A 77 -4.06 -9.29 -2.61
C ARG A 77 -2.86 -9.62 -1.74
N ALA A 78 -1.72 -10.00 -2.35
CA ALA A 78 -0.50 -10.32 -1.62
C ALA A 78 0.02 -9.12 -0.81
N MET A 79 -0.12 -7.91 -1.34
CA MET A 79 0.32 -6.68 -0.66
C MET A 79 -0.77 -6.02 0.20
N GLY A 80 -2.03 -6.42 0.02
CA GLY A 80 -3.15 -5.86 0.77
C GLY A 80 -3.20 -6.29 2.24
N MET A 81 -2.58 -7.41 2.59
CA MET A 81 -2.49 -7.90 3.97
C MET A 81 -1.10 -7.63 4.52
N LYS A 82 -1.00 -6.71 5.47
CA LYS A 82 0.28 -6.17 5.98
C LYS A 82 1.21 -7.23 6.58
N ASP A 83 0.66 -8.21 7.29
CA ASP A 83 1.39 -9.32 7.89
C ASP A 83 1.91 -10.29 6.82
N ALA A 84 1.05 -10.70 5.91
CA ALA A 84 1.42 -11.57 4.80
C ALA A 84 2.44 -10.91 3.86
N ALA A 85 2.27 -9.62 3.57
CA ALA A 85 3.21 -8.84 2.77
C ALA A 85 4.60 -8.79 3.41
N LYS A 86 4.70 -8.56 4.73
CA LYS A 86 5.98 -8.57 5.44
C LYS A 86 6.67 -9.92 5.38
N ILE A 87 5.96 -11.01 5.65
CA ILE A 87 6.50 -12.38 5.55
C ILE A 87 7.03 -12.64 4.13
N LEU A 88 6.29 -12.18 3.12
CA LEU A 88 6.69 -12.35 1.72
C LEU A 88 7.96 -11.57 1.40
N MET A 89 8.06 -10.32 1.87
CA MET A 89 9.24 -9.49 1.68
C MET A 89 10.47 -10.06 2.40
N GLU A 90 10.32 -10.55 3.64
CA GLU A 90 11.40 -11.21 4.37
C GLU A 90 11.92 -12.46 3.63
N LYS A 91 11.01 -13.29 3.08
CA LYS A 91 11.38 -14.45 2.26
C LYS A 91 12.11 -14.07 0.97
N ALA A 92 11.80 -12.90 0.43
CA ALA A 92 12.47 -12.34 -0.75
C ALA A 92 13.78 -11.60 -0.42
N ASN A 93 14.24 -11.64 0.84
CA ASN A 93 15.40 -10.90 1.35
C ASN A 93 15.29 -9.38 1.17
N VAL A 94 14.07 -8.86 1.17
CA VAL A 94 13.81 -7.43 1.18
C VAL A 94 13.82 -6.94 2.62
N PRO A 95 14.63 -5.93 2.98
CA PRO A 95 14.64 -5.37 4.31
C PRO A 95 13.25 -4.83 4.71
N VAL A 96 12.79 -5.19 5.89
CA VAL A 96 11.54 -4.68 6.45
C VAL A 96 11.80 -3.97 7.77
N VAL A 97 10.92 -3.05 8.15
CA VAL A 97 11.00 -2.41 9.47
C VAL A 97 10.91 -3.50 10.55
N PRO A 98 11.87 -3.57 11.49
CA PRO A 98 11.86 -4.58 12.53
C PRO A 98 10.52 -4.62 13.27
N GLY A 99 9.96 -5.80 13.41
CA GLY A 99 8.62 -5.92 13.96
C GLY A 99 8.26 -7.35 14.38
N TYR A 100 6.98 -7.51 14.70
CA TYR A 100 6.35 -8.80 14.93
C TYR A 100 4.98 -8.85 14.24
N HIS A 101 4.76 -9.88 13.45
CA HIS A 101 3.52 -10.14 12.71
C HIS A 101 3.11 -11.62 12.80
N GLY A 102 3.50 -12.26 13.91
CA GLY A 102 3.22 -13.68 14.14
C GLY A 102 1.78 -13.96 14.60
N SER A 103 1.39 -15.23 14.54
CA SER A 103 0.07 -15.70 14.91
C SER A 103 -0.19 -15.75 16.42
N ASP A 104 0.85 -15.77 17.27
CA ASP A 104 0.67 -15.73 18.72
C ASP A 104 0.30 -14.31 19.18
N GLN A 105 -0.99 -14.09 19.37
CA GLN A 105 -1.56 -12.80 19.77
C GLN A 105 -1.78 -12.67 21.29
N SER A 106 -1.17 -13.58 22.07
CA SER A 106 -1.23 -13.48 23.53
C SER A 106 -0.46 -12.26 24.03
N ASN A 107 -0.98 -11.63 25.09
CA ASN A 107 -0.33 -10.45 25.68
C ASN A 107 1.13 -10.76 26.14
N LYS A 108 1.39 -11.99 26.58
CA LYS A 108 2.72 -12.43 27.00
C LYS A 108 3.69 -12.51 25.82
N ALA A 109 3.25 -13.08 24.68
CA ALA A 109 4.08 -13.14 23.47
C ALA A 109 4.33 -11.74 22.91
N LEU A 110 3.29 -10.93 22.80
CA LEU A 110 3.42 -9.56 22.28
C LEU A 110 4.33 -8.69 23.17
N LEU A 111 4.29 -8.84 24.50
CA LEU A 111 5.21 -8.13 25.38
C LEU A 111 6.67 -8.58 25.20
N ARG A 112 6.90 -9.89 25.07
CA ARG A 112 8.24 -10.44 24.79
C ARG A 112 8.79 -9.89 23.46
N GLU A 113 7.97 -9.87 22.42
CA GLU A 113 8.37 -9.34 21.13
C GLU A 113 8.58 -7.81 21.15
N ALA A 114 7.77 -7.08 21.93
CA ALA A 114 7.99 -5.65 22.16
C ALA A 114 9.35 -5.38 22.84
N ASP A 115 9.74 -6.19 23.82
CA ASP A 115 11.06 -6.11 24.46
C ASP A 115 12.19 -6.38 23.44
N ARG A 116 12.02 -7.35 22.54
CA ARG A 116 12.98 -7.69 21.47
C ARG A 116 13.13 -6.55 20.45
N ILE A 117 12.02 -5.94 20.02
CA ILE A 117 11.99 -4.83 19.07
C ILE A 117 12.58 -3.57 19.70
N GLY A 118 12.34 -3.37 21.00
CA GLY A 118 12.73 -2.20 21.76
C GLY A 118 11.82 -0.99 21.51
N PHE A 119 11.80 -0.11 22.52
CA PHE A 119 10.97 1.11 22.48
C PHE A 119 11.76 2.30 21.89
N PRO A 120 11.09 3.32 21.32
CA PRO A 120 9.65 3.35 21.05
C PRO A 120 9.24 2.40 19.91
N LEU A 121 7.97 1.94 19.95
CA LEU A 121 7.38 1.10 18.92
C LEU A 121 5.95 1.53 18.59
N LEU A 122 5.41 0.98 17.49
CA LEU A 122 4.01 1.12 17.10
C LEU A 122 3.29 -0.22 17.28
N ILE A 123 2.09 -0.17 17.84
CA ILE A 123 1.09 -1.23 17.76
C ILE A 123 0.14 -0.84 16.65
N LYS A 124 -0.14 -1.75 15.71
CA LYS A 124 -1.03 -1.49 14.56
C LYS A 124 -2.03 -2.62 14.41
N ALA A 125 -3.31 -2.32 14.17
CA ALA A 125 -4.28 -3.34 13.77
C ALA A 125 -3.86 -4.01 12.46
N VAL A 126 -3.95 -5.33 12.39
CA VAL A 126 -3.69 -6.11 11.16
C VAL A 126 -4.74 -5.77 10.11
N ALA A 127 -6.02 -5.83 10.50
CA ALA A 127 -7.16 -5.51 9.65
C ALA A 127 -7.50 -4.03 9.74
N GLY A 128 -6.74 -3.14 9.11
CA GLY A 128 -7.10 -1.73 9.23
C GLY A 128 -6.25 -0.77 8.40
N GLY A 129 -6.80 0.43 8.21
CA GLY A 129 -6.14 1.54 7.51
C GLY A 129 -6.51 2.88 8.17
N GLY A 130 -5.89 3.98 7.68
CA GLY A 130 -6.23 5.32 8.16
C GLY A 130 -5.86 5.63 9.62
N GLY A 131 -4.95 4.85 10.23
CA GLY A 131 -4.47 5.08 11.59
C GLY A 131 -5.39 4.55 12.71
N LYS A 132 -6.54 3.95 12.40
CA LYS A 132 -7.39 3.29 13.40
C LYS A 132 -6.70 2.05 13.96
N GLY A 133 -6.80 1.84 15.28
CA GLY A 133 -6.10 0.75 15.98
C GLY A 133 -4.59 0.92 15.99
N MET A 134 -4.06 2.15 15.83
CA MET A 134 -2.64 2.44 15.89
C MET A 134 -2.29 3.19 17.19
N ARG A 135 -1.25 2.70 17.89
CA ARG A 135 -0.74 3.32 19.13
C ARG A 135 0.79 3.36 19.12
N ARG A 136 1.34 4.54 19.36
CA ARG A 136 2.76 4.67 19.69
C ARG A 136 2.95 4.39 21.16
N VAL A 137 3.96 3.57 21.47
CA VAL A 137 4.36 3.19 22.82
C VAL A 137 5.80 3.60 23.02
N ASN A 138 6.05 4.48 23.99
CA ASN A 138 7.40 5.01 24.20
C ASN A 138 8.19 4.18 25.22
N THR A 139 7.51 3.55 26.16
CA THR A 139 8.13 2.78 27.25
C THR A 139 7.43 1.45 27.47
N LYS A 140 8.14 0.48 28.06
CA LYS A 140 7.59 -0.82 28.44
C LYS A 140 6.39 -0.71 29.39
N ALA A 141 6.41 0.25 30.29
CA ALA A 141 5.33 0.44 31.28
C ALA A 141 3.99 0.77 30.62
N GLU A 142 4.00 1.49 29.50
CA GLU A 142 2.80 1.87 28.75
C GLU A 142 2.24 0.73 27.88
N PHE A 143 3.05 -0.30 27.58
CA PHE A 143 2.76 -1.26 26.52
C PHE A 143 1.43 -1.99 26.68
N ILE A 144 1.17 -2.57 27.86
CA ILE A 144 -0.03 -3.40 28.08
C ILE A 144 -1.32 -2.57 27.94
N GLN A 145 -1.32 -1.35 28.49
CA GLN A 145 -2.49 -0.48 28.38
C GLN A 145 -2.73 -0.06 26.92
N ALA A 146 -1.68 0.32 26.21
CA ALA A 146 -1.76 0.68 24.80
C ALA A 146 -2.20 -0.52 23.92
N LEU A 147 -1.70 -1.72 24.22
CA LEU A 147 -2.08 -2.96 23.53
C LEU A 147 -3.57 -3.25 23.67
N LEU A 148 -4.10 -3.23 24.89
CA LEU A 148 -5.51 -3.49 25.13
C LEU A 148 -6.40 -2.44 24.45
N SER A 149 -6.00 -1.17 24.50
CA SER A 149 -6.70 -0.08 23.80
C SER A 149 -6.69 -0.29 22.27
N ALA A 150 -5.54 -0.65 21.68
CA ALA A 150 -5.43 -0.90 20.25
C ALA A 150 -6.28 -2.10 19.80
N LYS A 151 -6.24 -3.21 20.55
CA LYS A 151 -7.06 -4.40 20.30
C LYS A 151 -8.56 -4.09 20.37
N SER A 152 -9.00 -3.36 21.38
CA SER A 152 -10.40 -2.97 21.54
C SER A 152 -10.91 -2.10 20.37
N GLU A 153 -10.11 -1.12 19.95
CA GLU A 153 -10.46 -0.27 18.80
C GLU A 153 -10.46 -1.07 17.49
N ALA A 154 -9.50 -1.96 17.31
CA ALA A 154 -9.41 -2.83 16.14
C ALA A 154 -10.63 -3.76 16.05
N TYR A 155 -11.01 -4.39 17.16
CA TYR A 155 -12.20 -5.24 17.22
C TYR A 155 -13.49 -4.46 16.92
N GLY A 156 -13.66 -3.29 17.53
CA GLY A 156 -14.84 -2.46 17.32
C GLY A 156 -14.96 -1.92 15.89
N SER A 157 -13.82 -1.69 15.21
CA SER A 157 -13.83 -1.12 13.85
C SER A 157 -13.79 -2.17 12.73
N PHE A 158 -13.20 -3.34 12.99
CA PHE A 158 -12.88 -4.32 11.95
C PHE A 158 -13.30 -5.75 12.30
N SER A 159 -13.91 -5.97 13.48
CA SER A 159 -14.25 -7.31 14.00
C SER A 159 -13.05 -8.26 14.08
N ASN A 160 -11.84 -7.70 14.21
CA ASN A 160 -10.58 -8.41 14.32
C ASN A 160 -9.66 -7.64 15.26
N ASP A 161 -9.20 -8.28 16.34
CA ASP A 161 -8.34 -7.66 17.36
C ASP A 161 -6.86 -7.98 17.16
N ALA A 162 -6.49 -8.71 16.11
CA ALA A 162 -5.10 -9.01 15.81
C ALA A 162 -4.30 -7.73 15.54
N VAL A 163 -3.11 -7.68 16.15
CA VAL A 163 -2.18 -6.55 16.02
C VAL A 163 -0.82 -7.00 15.55
N LEU A 164 -0.11 -6.11 14.91
CA LEU A 164 1.32 -6.22 14.64
C LEU A 164 2.10 -5.18 15.43
N LEU A 165 3.37 -5.44 15.68
CA LEU A 165 4.29 -4.51 16.33
C LEU A 165 5.35 -4.07 15.33
N GLU A 166 5.71 -2.80 15.33
CA GLU A 166 6.79 -2.27 14.49
C GLU A 166 7.68 -1.31 15.28
N LYS A 167 8.97 -1.34 15.00
CA LYS A 167 9.88 -0.32 15.53
C LYS A 167 9.43 1.07 15.07
N PHE A 168 9.30 2.00 16.00
CA PHE A 168 9.06 3.40 15.65
C PHE A 168 10.39 4.08 15.28
N ILE A 169 10.47 4.57 14.06
CA ILE A 169 11.63 5.33 13.58
C ILE A 169 11.42 6.79 13.97
N THR A 170 12.30 7.35 14.78
CA THR A 170 12.11 8.68 15.37
C THR A 170 12.43 9.84 14.41
N THR A 171 13.35 9.61 13.50
CA THR A 171 13.79 10.60 12.49
C THR A 171 13.82 9.96 11.10
N PRO A 172 12.64 9.59 10.57
CA PRO A 172 12.60 8.90 9.28
C PRO A 172 12.88 9.85 8.13
N ARG A 173 13.45 9.29 7.08
CA ARG A 173 13.27 9.80 5.71
C ARG A 173 12.28 8.87 5.02
N HIS A 174 11.39 9.42 4.24
CA HIS A 174 10.48 8.65 3.40
C HIS A 174 11.01 8.69 1.97
N ILE A 175 11.61 7.60 1.57
CA ILE A 175 12.18 7.43 0.23
C ILE A 175 11.33 6.40 -0.53
N GLU A 176 10.96 6.71 -1.74
CA GLU A 176 10.28 5.75 -2.62
C GLU A 176 11.12 5.46 -3.86
N ILE A 177 11.13 4.20 -4.26
CA ILE A 177 11.77 3.74 -5.49
C ILE A 177 10.69 3.48 -6.53
N GLN A 178 10.78 4.16 -7.67
CA GLN A 178 9.92 3.85 -8.81
C GLN A 178 10.34 2.53 -9.42
N ILE A 179 9.40 1.60 -9.57
CA ILE A 179 9.63 0.34 -10.28
C ILE A 179 8.75 0.25 -11.53
N PHE A 180 9.20 -0.57 -12.47
CA PHE A 180 8.42 -0.98 -13.62
C PHE A 180 8.65 -2.47 -13.87
N GLY A 181 7.57 -3.25 -13.96
CA GLY A 181 7.62 -4.70 -14.10
C GLY A 181 6.74 -5.22 -15.23
N ASP A 182 7.08 -6.38 -15.76
CA ASP A 182 6.32 -7.11 -16.78
C ASP A 182 5.64 -8.38 -16.24
N GLY A 183 5.79 -8.62 -14.93
CA GLY A 183 5.31 -9.82 -14.24
C GLY A 183 6.37 -10.91 -14.05
N GLN A 184 7.51 -10.83 -14.73
CA GLN A 184 8.65 -11.75 -14.61
C GLN A 184 9.91 -11.00 -14.19
N THR A 185 10.18 -9.89 -14.88
CA THR A 185 11.31 -9.02 -14.60
C THR A 185 10.83 -7.66 -14.11
N ALA A 186 11.69 -6.98 -13.38
CA ALA A 186 11.44 -5.62 -12.95
C ALA A 186 12.72 -4.78 -13.01
N VAL A 187 12.54 -3.49 -13.25
CA VAL A 187 13.60 -2.49 -13.18
C VAL A 187 13.20 -1.39 -12.23
N HIS A 188 14.18 -0.68 -11.67
CA HIS A 188 13.90 0.53 -10.91
C HIS A 188 14.33 1.77 -11.71
N LEU A 189 13.58 2.85 -11.53
CA LEU A 189 13.81 4.16 -12.16
C LEU A 189 14.19 5.20 -11.11
N PHE A 190 15.09 4.79 -10.21
CA PHE A 190 15.63 5.60 -9.12
C PHE A 190 14.61 6.03 -8.06
N GLU A 191 15.03 6.91 -7.19
CA GLU A 191 14.29 7.31 -5.99
C GLU A 191 13.71 8.71 -6.07
N ARG A 192 12.71 8.92 -5.20
CA ARG A 192 12.22 10.22 -4.77
C ARG A 192 12.26 10.32 -3.25
N ASP A 193 12.58 11.48 -2.71
CA ASP A 193 12.38 11.79 -1.31
C ASP A 193 11.00 12.43 -1.12
N CYS A 194 10.17 11.79 -0.31
CA CYS A 194 8.82 12.23 0.00
C CYS A 194 8.67 12.57 1.49
N SER A 195 9.75 12.97 2.16
CA SER A 195 9.78 13.20 3.62
C SER A 195 8.95 14.42 4.04
N ILE A 196 8.73 15.39 3.15
CA ILE A 196 7.94 16.60 3.45
C ILE A 196 6.46 16.27 3.29
N GLN A 197 5.83 15.93 4.42
CA GLN A 197 4.45 15.46 4.48
C GLN A 197 3.61 16.30 5.45
N ARG A 198 2.32 16.39 5.17
CA ARG A 198 1.32 16.92 6.10
C ARG A 198 0.25 15.86 6.35
N ARG A 199 0.14 15.39 7.60
CA ARG A 199 -0.83 14.35 7.99
C ARG A 199 -0.76 13.11 7.07
N TYR A 200 0.47 12.62 6.82
CA TYR A 200 0.77 11.48 5.94
C TYR A 200 0.48 11.71 4.45
N GLN A 201 0.22 12.95 4.04
CA GLN A 201 0.08 13.33 2.65
C GLN A 201 1.40 13.93 2.16
N LYS A 202 1.96 13.39 1.08
CA LYS A 202 3.15 13.90 0.41
C LYS A 202 2.84 15.28 -0.16
N VAL A 203 3.63 16.29 0.23
CA VAL A 203 3.42 17.68 -0.18
C VAL A 203 4.51 18.13 -1.14
N VAL A 204 5.76 17.70 -0.89
CA VAL A 204 6.90 17.97 -1.76
C VAL A 204 7.64 16.64 -1.98
N GLU A 205 7.96 16.40 -3.23
CA GLU A 205 8.76 15.25 -3.66
C GLU A 205 9.99 15.79 -4.40
N GLU A 206 11.16 15.26 -4.04
CA GLU A 206 12.44 15.64 -4.66
C GLU A 206 13.08 14.45 -5.36
N ALA A 207 13.56 14.63 -6.58
CA ALA A 207 14.34 13.65 -7.32
C ALA A 207 15.57 14.34 -7.97
N PRO A 208 16.78 13.78 -7.75
CA PRO A 208 17.14 12.70 -6.85
C PRO A 208 17.04 13.08 -5.38
N ALA A 209 16.96 12.08 -4.48
CA ALA A 209 16.89 12.32 -3.04
C ALA A 209 18.17 12.99 -2.52
N PRO A 210 18.07 14.13 -1.81
CA PRO A 210 19.24 14.83 -1.31
C PRO A 210 20.11 13.98 -0.39
N GLY A 211 21.44 14.00 -0.59
CA GLY A 211 22.40 13.28 0.25
C GLY A 211 22.30 11.73 0.17
N MET A 212 21.65 11.18 -0.85
CA MET A 212 21.64 9.74 -1.12
C MET A 212 22.99 9.35 -1.72
N SER A 213 23.69 8.39 -1.09
CA SER A 213 24.92 7.82 -1.66
C SER A 213 24.58 6.84 -2.79
N ASP A 214 25.49 6.67 -3.73
CA ASP A 214 25.31 5.71 -4.83
C ASP A 214 25.14 4.29 -4.33
N GLU A 215 25.83 3.92 -3.26
CA GLU A 215 25.69 2.60 -2.64
C GLU A 215 24.30 2.41 -2.03
N MET A 216 23.77 3.39 -1.30
CA MET A 216 22.42 3.32 -0.73
C MET A 216 21.37 3.25 -1.84
N ARG A 217 21.51 4.07 -2.89
CA ARG A 217 20.64 4.05 -4.07
C ARG A 217 20.61 2.67 -4.74
N ARG A 218 21.78 2.06 -4.89
CA ARG A 218 21.90 0.73 -5.47
C ARG A 218 21.23 -0.33 -4.60
N LEU A 219 21.44 -0.31 -3.28
CA LEU A 219 20.86 -1.27 -2.33
C LEU A 219 19.31 -1.15 -2.29
N MET A 220 18.80 0.07 -2.20
CA MET A 220 17.36 0.32 -2.18
C MET A 220 16.71 -0.05 -3.52
N GLY A 221 17.35 0.30 -4.64
CA GLY A 221 16.89 -0.09 -5.97
C GLY A 221 16.81 -1.61 -6.13
N GLN A 222 17.86 -2.33 -5.68
CA GLN A 222 17.86 -3.79 -5.71
C GLN A 222 16.75 -4.38 -4.81
N ALA A 223 16.56 -3.86 -3.62
CA ALA A 223 15.49 -4.29 -2.72
C ALA A 223 14.10 -4.09 -3.35
N ALA A 224 13.89 -2.94 -4.02
CA ALA A 224 12.65 -2.65 -4.71
C ALA A 224 12.38 -3.61 -5.88
N VAL A 225 13.41 -3.93 -6.66
CA VAL A 225 13.33 -4.93 -7.74
C VAL A 225 13.00 -6.32 -7.19
N CYS A 226 13.68 -6.76 -6.12
CA CYS A 226 13.36 -8.03 -5.46
C CYS A 226 11.91 -8.08 -4.95
N ALA A 227 11.43 -6.99 -4.36
CA ALA A 227 10.03 -6.89 -3.91
C ALA A 227 9.05 -7.04 -5.07
N ALA A 228 9.28 -6.34 -6.18
CA ALA A 228 8.43 -6.40 -7.37
C ALA A 228 8.40 -7.81 -7.98
N GLN A 229 9.58 -8.44 -8.11
CA GLN A 229 9.70 -9.80 -8.66
C GLN A 229 9.03 -10.84 -7.77
N ALA A 230 9.14 -10.72 -6.44
CA ALA A 230 8.54 -11.66 -5.49
C ALA A 230 7.03 -11.79 -5.61
N ILE A 231 6.35 -10.75 -6.12
CA ILE A 231 4.90 -10.72 -6.30
C ILE A 231 4.46 -10.77 -7.77
N GLY A 232 5.42 -10.93 -8.70
CA GLY A 232 5.13 -10.89 -10.13
C GLY A 232 4.48 -9.56 -10.53
N TYR A 233 5.03 -8.43 -10.03
CA TYR A 233 4.44 -7.11 -10.26
C TYR A 233 4.45 -6.72 -11.73
N LYS A 234 3.33 -6.21 -12.21
CA LYS A 234 3.14 -5.78 -13.60
C LYS A 234 2.68 -4.32 -13.64
N GLY A 235 3.33 -3.53 -14.49
CA GLY A 235 3.06 -2.10 -14.63
C GLY A 235 4.02 -1.24 -13.83
N ALA A 236 3.67 0.05 -13.69
CA ALA A 236 4.39 1.03 -12.90
C ALA A 236 3.94 0.99 -11.44
N GLY A 237 4.87 1.15 -10.52
CA GLY A 237 4.57 1.20 -9.09
C GLY A 237 5.72 1.79 -8.29
N THR A 238 5.52 1.91 -6.98
CA THR A 238 6.55 2.39 -6.05
C THR A 238 6.74 1.42 -4.90
N VAL A 239 7.98 1.33 -4.41
CA VAL A 239 8.32 0.68 -3.15
C VAL A 239 8.80 1.75 -2.19
N GLU A 240 8.10 1.89 -1.07
CA GLU A 240 8.38 2.92 -0.06
C GLU A 240 9.28 2.36 1.04
N PHE A 241 10.28 3.17 1.42
CA PHE A 241 11.26 2.90 2.48
C PHE A 241 11.20 3.99 3.54
N ILE A 242 11.46 3.58 4.77
CA ILE A 242 11.55 4.46 5.94
C ILE A 242 12.90 4.27 6.60
#